data_e025adea652e923194f4630029631d19
#
_entry.id   e025adea652e923194f4630029631d19
#
_cell.length_a   1.000
_cell.length_b   1.000
_cell.length_c   1.000
_cell.angle_alpha   90.00
_cell.angle_beta   90.00
_cell.angle_gamma   90.00
#
_symmetry.space_group_name_H-M   'P 1'
#
loop_
_entity.id
_entity.type
_entity.pdbx_description
1 polymer ?
#
loop_
_entity_poly.entity_id
_entity_poly.type
_entity_poly.pdbx_seq_one_letter_code
_entity_poly.pdbx_strand_id
1 'polypeptide(L)'
;MNLTPRQQEIIDIIDAQGQASISKVKELLSSDASIPTLNRDMAKLVETNYLIKLGAGRSIVYVITPYYQLFAPINASDYFDLDPDMREANTAFNHDLLSSLEGISIFTDQELTALQKLKQEYQTNITSLSPVLYQKELERLTIELSWKSSQIEGNTYTLLETERLFREKQEADNKTKEEAIMLLNHKAVVTYLMDHKDLAKTLDLHTLEEIHSLLIKDLNVGRNIRSRAVGITGTAYKPLDNDYQIRENLELMCELINSKDNGFEKALLAVVLISYIQPFEDGNKRTGRMISNALLIADDACPLSYRSVDSLDYKKAMLLFYEQNNLAAFKTIFIEQNEFGVKNYFR
;
A
#
# COMPACT_ATOMS: atom_id res chain seq x y z
N MET A 1 2.92 14.46 -8.34
CA MET A 1 3.08 15.75 -9.08
C MET A 1 1.85 16.60 -8.77
N ASN A 2 2.01 17.83 -8.30
CA ASN A 2 0.85 18.70 -8.09
C ASN A 2 0.40 19.26 -9.45
N LEU A 3 -0.87 19.04 -9.78
CA LEU A 3 -1.51 19.66 -10.95
C LEU A 3 -1.67 21.16 -10.72
N THR A 4 -1.51 21.95 -11.79
CA THR A 4 -1.96 23.35 -11.74
C THR A 4 -3.47 23.41 -11.74
N PRO A 5 -4.11 24.50 -11.23
CA PRO A 5 -5.58 24.64 -11.26
C PRO A 5 -6.16 24.43 -12.66
N ARG A 6 -5.49 24.95 -13.71
CA ARG A 6 -5.92 24.76 -15.09
C ARG A 6 -5.79 23.29 -15.55
N GLN A 7 -4.73 22.59 -15.17
CA GLN A 7 -4.58 21.15 -15.51
C GLN A 7 -5.66 20.32 -14.83
N GLN A 8 -6.03 20.65 -13.60
CA GLN A 8 -7.14 20.00 -12.92
C GLN A 8 -8.45 20.25 -13.66
N GLU A 9 -8.76 21.49 -14.01
CA GLU A 9 -9.96 21.84 -14.77
C GLU A 9 -10.02 21.13 -16.14
N ILE A 10 -8.89 20.97 -16.82
CA ILE A 10 -8.80 20.18 -18.07
C ILE A 10 -9.21 18.72 -17.83
N ILE A 11 -8.72 18.12 -16.77
CA ILE A 11 -9.07 16.74 -16.41
C ILE A 11 -10.56 16.64 -16.08
N ASP A 12 -11.08 17.53 -15.25
CA ASP A 12 -12.50 17.55 -14.86
C ASP A 12 -13.43 17.67 -16.09
N ILE A 13 -13.05 18.50 -17.07
CA ILE A 13 -13.78 18.61 -18.33
C ILE A 13 -13.73 17.29 -19.12
N ILE A 14 -12.57 16.66 -19.21
CA ILE A 14 -12.41 15.40 -19.96
C ILE A 14 -13.18 14.28 -19.27
N ASP A 15 -13.16 14.23 -17.95
CA ASP A 15 -13.90 13.25 -17.15
C ASP A 15 -15.40 13.38 -17.38
N ALA A 16 -15.94 14.57 -17.24
CA ALA A 16 -17.36 14.86 -17.45
C ALA A 16 -17.84 14.55 -18.88
N GLN A 17 -16.96 14.62 -19.89
CA GLN A 17 -17.27 14.35 -21.28
C GLN A 17 -16.94 12.89 -21.72
N GLY A 18 -16.26 12.10 -20.86
CA GLY A 18 -15.66 10.80 -21.19
C GLY A 18 -14.44 10.91 -22.13
N GLN A 19 -14.50 11.87 -23.10
CA GLN A 19 -13.40 12.25 -23.98
C GLN A 19 -13.58 13.67 -24.51
N ALA A 20 -12.48 14.38 -24.74
CA ALA A 20 -12.57 15.73 -25.32
C ALA A 20 -11.40 16.04 -26.26
N SER A 21 -11.68 16.84 -27.32
CA SER A 21 -10.64 17.47 -28.14
C SER A 21 -10.16 18.77 -27.47
N ILE A 22 -8.99 19.28 -27.87
CA ILE A 22 -8.47 20.57 -27.37
C ILE A 22 -9.47 21.71 -27.62
N SER A 23 -10.16 21.70 -28.77
CA SER A 23 -11.19 22.71 -29.09
C SER A 23 -12.38 22.65 -28.12
N LYS A 24 -12.79 21.43 -27.73
CA LYS A 24 -13.88 21.25 -26.76
C LYS A 24 -13.43 21.65 -25.33
N VAL A 25 -12.22 21.30 -24.94
CA VAL A 25 -11.65 21.78 -23.68
C VAL A 25 -11.56 23.30 -23.64
N LYS A 26 -11.10 23.94 -24.72
CA LYS A 26 -11.06 25.43 -24.83
C LYS A 26 -12.43 26.05 -24.67
N GLU A 27 -13.45 25.45 -25.26
CA GLU A 27 -14.85 25.94 -25.19
C GLU A 27 -15.39 25.91 -23.74
N LEU A 28 -15.05 24.87 -22.98
CA LEU A 28 -15.59 24.62 -21.64
C LEU A 28 -14.72 25.18 -20.50
N LEU A 29 -13.46 25.53 -20.79
CA LEU A 29 -12.53 26.04 -19.79
C LEU A 29 -12.98 27.43 -19.29
N SER A 30 -12.97 27.62 -17.97
CA SER A 30 -13.35 28.88 -17.33
C SER A 30 -12.33 30.00 -17.57
N SER A 31 -11.06 29.64 -17.76
CA SER A 31 -9.96 30.59 -17.97
C SER A 31 -9.65 30.79 -19.45
N ASP A 32 -9.32 32.03 -19.85
CA ASP A 32 -8.86 32.29 -21.22
C ASP A 32 -7.44 31.77 -21.41
N ALA A 33 -7.33 30.62 -22.05
CA ALA A 33 -6.05 30.00 -22.39
C ALA A 33 -5.90 29.88 -23.93
N SER A 34 -4.70 30.22 -24.41
CA SER A 34 -4.41 30.07 -25.85
C SER A 34 -4.25 28.57 -26.21
N ILE A 35 -4.56 28.23 -27.48
CA ILE A 35 -4.37 26.87 -28.00
C ILE A 35 -2.94 26.33 -27.75
N PRO A 36 -1.84 27.10 -27.97
CA PRO A 36 -0.49 26.66 -27.64
C PRO A 36 -0.30 26.32 -26.16
N THR A 37 -0.94 27.09 -25.26
CA THR A 37 -0.88 26.83 -23.82
C THR A 37 -1.60 25.53 -23.47
N LEU A 38 -2.79 25.30 -24.00
CA LEU A 38 -3.53 24.05 -23.81
C LEU A 38 -2.78 22.84 -24.37
N ASN A 39 -2.17 22.97 -25.55
CA ASN A 39 -1.32 21.92 -26.12
C ASN A 39 -0.19 21.51 -25.17
N ARG A 40 0.47 22.51 -24.53
CA ARG A 40 1.54 22.24 -23.56
C ARG A 40 1.03 21.53 -22.31
N ASP A 41 -0.11 21.97 -21.77
CA ASP A 41 -0.72 21.33 -20.61
C ASP A 41 -1.17 19.90 -20.94
N MET A 42 -1.84 19.68 -22.06
CA MET A 42 -2.23 18.36 -22.55
C MET A 42 -1.03 17.44 -22.77
N ALA A 43 0.04 17.95 -23.40
CA ALA A 43 1.28 17.17 -23.61
C ALA A 43 1.88 16.72 -22.28
N LYS A 44 1.88 17.61 -21.27
CA LYS A 44 2.38 17.28 -19.93
C LYS A 44 1.50 16.24 -19.24
N LEU A 45 0.18 16.33 -19.38
CA LEU A 45 -0.75 15.34 -18.81
C LEU A 45 -0.63 13.97 -19.51
N VAL A 46 -0.27 13.94 -20.80
CA VAL A 46 0.06 12.69 -21.51
C VAL A 46 1.41 12.15 -21.08
N GLU A 47 2.43 13.00 -20.91
CA GLU A 47 3.76 12.62 -20.43
C GLU A 47 3.71 12.00 -19.01
N THR A 48 2.81 12.51 -18.15
CA THR A 48 2.59 11.97 -16.82
C THR A 48 1.67 10.74 -16.79
N ASN A 49 1.25 10.27 -17.94
CA ASN A 49 0.30 9.16 -18.08
C ASN A 49 -1.09 9.41 -17.46
N TYR A 50 -1.47 10.67 -17.27
CA TYR A 50 -2.82 11.03 -16.78
C TYR A 50 -3.86 11.05 -17.91
N LEU A 51 -3.41 11.38 -19.11
CA LEU A 51 -4.24 11.34 -20.32
C LEU A 51 -3.60 10.44 -21.39
N ILE A 52 -4.44 9.81 -22.17
CA ILE A 52 -4.05 9.15 -23.41
C ILE A 52 -4.62 9.93 -24.61
N LYS A 53 -3.82 10.07 -25.66
CA LYS A 53 -4.20 10.73 -26.90
C LYS A 53 -4.65 9.68 -27.90
N LEU A 54 -5.88 9.77 -28.37
CA LEU A 54 -6.48 8.88 -29.35
C LEU A 54 -6.72 9.62 -30.68
N GLY A 55 -6.65 8.90 -31.80
CA GLY A 55 -6.87 9.46 -33.14
C GLY A 55 -5.64 10.16 -33.75
N ALA A 56 -5.84 10.80 -34.91
CA ALA A 56 -4.80 11.52 -35.63
C ALA A 56 -5.33 12.79 -36.28
N GLY A 57 -4.46 13.80 -36.47
CA GLY A 57 -4.80 15.05 -37.12
C GLY A 57 -5.93 15.78 -36.42
N ARG A 58 -7.04 16.05 -37.13
CA ARG A 58 -8.20 16.81 -36.61
C ARG A 58 -9.14 15.99 -35.71
N SER A 59 -8.99 14.64 -35.71
CA SER A 59 -9.81 13.73 -34.90
C SER A 59 -9.17 13.36 -33.54
N ILE A 60 -8.14 14.09 -33.14
CA ILE A 60 -7.48 13.84 -31.84
C ILE A 60 -8.42 14.18 -30.70
N VAL A 61 -8.63 13.19 -29.82
CA VAL A 61 -9.29 13.34 -28.53
C VAL A 61 -8.40 12.83 -27.41
N TYR A 62 -8.64 13.29 -26.20
CA TYR A 62 -7.95 12.88 -24.99
C TYR A 62 -8.93 12.19 -24.06
N VAL A 63 -8.46 11.15 -23.40
CA VAL A 63 -9.21 10.32 -22.45
C VAL A 63 -8.39 10.19 -21.18
N ILE A 64 -9.03 10.15 -20.02
CA ILE A 64 -8.38 9.87 -18.74
C ILE A 64 -7.91 8.43 -18.73
N THR A 65 -6.68 8.21 -18.25
CA THR A 65 -6.12 6.86 -18.12
C THR A 65 -6.55 6.22 -16.81
N PRO A 66 -6.60 4.88 -16.71
CA PRO A 66 -6.73 4.18 -15.44
C PRO A 66 -5.62 4.56 -14.45
N TYR A 67 -4.42 4.93 -14.94
CA TYR A 67 -3.33 5.41 -14.10
C TYR A 67 -3.72 6.69 -13.33
N TYR A 68 -4.40 7.65 -13.96
CA TYR A 68 -4.87 8.85 -13.26
C TYR A 68 -5.83 8.50 -12.13
N GLN A 69 -6.77 7.61 -12.35
CA GLN A 69 -7.73 7.19 -11.32
C GLN A 69 -7.04 6.62 -10.09
N LEU A 70 -5.96 5.83 -10.30
CA LEU A 70 -5.18 5.22 -9.23
C LEU A 70 -4.20 6.16 -8.53
N PHE A 71 -3.69 7.19 -9.23
CA PHE A 71 -2.60 8.04 -8.76
C PHE A 71 -2.90 9.54 -8.80
N ALA A 72 -4.15 9.94 -9.03
CA ALA A 72 -4.55 11.34 -8.93
C ALA A 72 -4.16 11.92 -7.55
N PRO A 73 -3.60 13.12 -7.50
CA PRO A 73 -3.29 13.75 -6.22
C PRO A 73 -4.58 14.11 -5.48
N ILE A 74 -4.79 13.53 -4.31
CA ILE A 74 -5.90 13.87 -3.41
C ILE A 74 -5.33 14.63 -2.22
N ASN A 75 -5.92 15.80 -1.91
CA ASN A 75 -5.59 16.50 -0.67
C ASN A 75 -6.22 15.77 0.51
N ALA A 76 -5.41 14.97 1.20
CA ALA A 76 -5.87 14.15 2.33
C ALA A 76 -6.44 15.01 3.48
N SER A 77 -5.94 16.25 3.70
CA SER A 77 -6.48 17.11 4.75
C SER A 77 -7.92 17.49 4.45
N ASP A 78 -8.16 18.06 3.27
CA ASP A 78 -9.51 18.52 2.86
C ASP A 78 -10.49 17.34 2.76
N TYR A 79 -10.00 16.18 2.29
CA TYR A 79 -10.80 14.97 2.17
C TYR A 79 -11.28 14.44 3.53
N PHE A 80 -10.41 14.41 4.54
CA PHE A 80 -10.72 13.88 5.87
C PHE A 80 -11.27 14.94 6.85
N ASP A 81 -11.39 16.21 6.45
CA ASP A 81 -12.15 17.21 7.20
C ASP A 81 -13.66 16.95 7.11
N LEU A 82 -14.10 16.15 6.14
CA LEU A 82 -15.48 15.69 6.03
C LEU A 82 -15.72 14.42 6.84
N ASP A 83 -16.89 14.32 7.47
CA ASP A 83 -17.34 13.08 8.11
C ASP A 83 -17.45 11.93 7.06
N PRO A 84 -17.25 10.66 7.47
CA PRO A 84 -17.26 9.52 6.55
C PRO A 84 -18.48 9.46 5.62
N ASP A 85 -19.67 9.78 6.15
CA ASP A 85 -20.93 9.73 5.40
C ASP A 85 -21.13 10.92 4.43
N MET A 86 -20.27 11.94 4.52
CA MET A 86 -20.30 13.15 3.68
C MET A 86 -19.24 13.13 2.57
N ARG A 87 -18.35 12.13 2.56
CA ARG A 87 -17.32 11.97 1.55
C ARG A 87 -17.90 11.31 0.29
N GLU A 88 -17.45 11.76 -0.88
CA GLU A 88 -17.68 11.03 -2.13
C GLU A 88 -16.77 9.79 -2.12
N ALA A 89 -17.28 8.68 -1.61
CA ALA A 89 -16.52 7.46 -1.40
C ALA A 89 -17.19 6.25 -2.06
N ASN A 90 -16.36 5.31 -2.54
CA ASN A 90 -16.83 3.97 -2.87
C ASN A 90 -17.30 3.28 -1.59
N THR A 91 -18.58 2.95 -1.51
CA THR A 91 -19.16 2.29 -0.35
C THR A 91 -19.18 0.77 -0.47
N ALA A 92 -18.84 0.23 -1.63
CA ALA A 92 -18.82 -1.19 -1.95
C ALA A 92 -17.48 -1.60 -2.58
N PHE A 93 -17.20 -2.89 -2.55
CA PHE A 93 -16.03 -3.47 -3.21
C PHE A 93 -16.07 -3.22 -4.72
N ASN A 94 -14.97 -2.74 -5.27
CA ASN A 94 -14.81 -2.51 -6.71
C ASN A 94 -14.26 -3.80 -7.36
N HIS A 95 -15.13 -4.52 -8.07
CA HIS A 95 -14.77 -5.77 -8.74
C HIS A 95 -13.78 -5.57 -9.91
N ASP A 96 -13.74 -4.38 -10.51
CA ASP A 96 -12.87 -4.06 -11.63
C ASP A 96 -11.46 -3.60 -11.19
N LEU A 97 -11.23 -3.42 -9.87
CA LEU A 97 -9.98 -2.89 -9.36
C LEU A 97 -8.78 -3.76 -9.75
N LEU A 98 -8.87 -5.09 -9.55
CA LEU A 98 -7.76 -6.00 -9.83
C LEU A 98 -7.40 -5.99 -11.32
N SER A 99 -8.40 -6.06 -12.20
CA SER A 99 -8.19 -5.98 -13.65
C SER A 99 -7.64 -4.61 -14.09
N SER A 100 -8.05 -3.53 -13.41
CA SER A 100 -7.53 -2.17 -13.67
C SER A 100 -6.05 -2.02 -13.31
N LEU A 101 -5.56 -2.85 -12.37
CA LEU A 101 -4.15 -2.87 -11.95
C LEU A 101 -3.26 -3.76 -12.85
N GLU A 102 -3.87 -4.61 -13.69
CA GLU A 102 -3.12 -5.36 -14.71
C GLU A 102 -2.46 -4.41 -15.71
N GLY A 103 -1.24 -4.69 -16.11
CA GLY A 103 -0.53 -3.90 -17.11
C GLY A 103 -0.16 -2.45 -16.68
N ILE A 104 -0.58 -2.00 -15.49
CA ILE A 104 -0.18 -0.70 -14.95
C ILE A 104 1.11 -0.85 -14.16
N SER A 105 2.12 -0.03 -14.49
CA SER A 105 3.29 0.15 -13.63
C SER A 105 2.91 1.04 -12.45
N ILE A 106 3.13 0.56 -11.25
CA ILE A 106 2.82 1.29 -10.00
C ILE A 106 3.80 2.45 -9.79
N PHE A 107 5.07 2.21 -10.10
CA PHE A 107 6.13 3.20 -9.95
C PHE A 107 6.49 3.81 -11.31
N THR A 108 6.83 5.08 -11.32
CA THR A 108 7.48 5.72 -12.47
C THR A 108 8.90 5.16 -12.63
N ASP A 109 9.50 5.32 -13.82
CA ASP A 109 10.88 4.88 -14.08
C ASP A 109 11.88 5.51 -13.08
N GLN A 110 11.66 6.76 -12.68
CA GLN A 110 12.50 7.45 -11.69
C GLN A 110 12.35 6.83 -10.30
N GLU A 111 11.12 6.56 -9.86
CA GLU A 111 10.83 5.93 -8.56
C GLU A 111 11.41 4.52 -8.52
N LEU A 112 11.20 3.74 -9.58
CA LEU A 112 11.73 2.39 -9.66
C LEU A 112 13.26 2.37 -9.67
N THR A 113 13.91 3.27 -10.42
CA THR A 113 15.36 3.43 -10.42
C THR A 113 15.89 3.78 -9.02
N ALA A 114 15.21 4.66 -8.30
CA ALA A 114 15.58 5.01 -6.92
C ALA A 114 15.43 3.82 -5.96
N LEU A 115 14.33 3.07 -6.04
CA LEU A 115 14.11 1.85 -5.25
C LEU A 115 15.13 0.77 -5.55
N GLN A 116 15.48 0.55 -6.82
CA GLN A 116 16.53 -0.39 -7.22
C GLN A 116 17.91 -0.01 -6.67
N LYS A 117 18.22 1.30 -6.65
CA LYS A 117 19.46 1.79 -6.02
C LYS A 117 19.48 1.53 -4.52
N LEU A 118 18.37 1.76 -3.83
CA LEU A 118 18.23 1.43 -2.40
C LEU A 118 18.41 -0.07 -2.14
N LYS A 119 17.84 -0.93 -2.99
CA LYS A 119 18.04 -2.39 -2.90
C LYS A 119 19.52 -2.76 -3.03
N GLN A 120 20.23 -2.19 -4.01
CA GLN A 120 21.66 -2.43 -4.19
C GLN A 120 22.49 -1.95 -2.99
N GLU A 121 22.14 -0.79 -2.42
CA GLU A 121 22.78 -0.26 -1.20
C GLU A 121 22.56 -1.23 -0.02
N TYR A 122 21.33 -1.70 0.19
CA TYR A 122 21.01 -2.70 1.22
C TYR A 122 21.83 -3.97 1.05
N GLN A 123 21.89 -4.54 -0.16
CA GLN A 123 22.66 -5.76 -0.46
C GLN A 123 24.15 -5.58 -0.20
N THR A 124 24.71 -4.41 -0.54
CA THR A 124 26.11 -4.07 -0.24
C THR A 124 26.33 -3.98 1.26
N ASN A 125 25.45 -3.32 1.98
CA ASN A 125 25.54 -3.15 3.43
C ASN A 125 25.52 -4.51 4.14
N ILE A 126 24.54 -5.37 3.89
CA ILE A 126 24.44 -6.68 4.54
C ILE A 126 25.65 -7.60 4.25
N THR A 127 26.22 -7.49 3.05
CA THR A 127 27.41 -8.29 2.69
C THR A 127 28.66 -7.84 3.47
N SER A 128 28.73 -6.57 3.88
CA SER A 128 29.84 -6.00 4.64
C SER A 128 29.77 -6.28 6.16
N LEU A 129 28.58 -6.65 6.66
CA LEU A 129 28.37 -6.89 8.09
C LEU A 129 28.91 -8.24 8.54
N SER A 130 29.50 -8.26 9.74
CA SER A 130 29.76 -9.54 10.41
C SER A 130 28.43 -10.23 10.78
N PRO A 131 28.39 -11.57 10.91
CA PRO A 131 27.18 -12.29 11.33
C PRO A 131 26.58 -11.75 12.63
N VAL A 132 27.42 -11.34 13.57
CA VAL A 132 26.97 -10.79 14.87
C VAL A 132 26.28 -9.44 14.69
N LEU A 133 26.83 -8.56 13.87
CA LEU A 133 26.22 -7.24 13.58
C LEU A 133 24.93 -7.40 12.80
N TYR A 134 24.90 -8.29 11.80
CA TYR A 134 23.68 -8.61 11.07
C TYR A 134 22.55 -9.06 12.00
N GLN A 135 22.82 -9.97 12.93
CA GLN A 135 21.82 -10.44 13.89
C GLN A 135 21.33 -9.33 14.83
N LYS A 136 22.21 -8.43 15.27
CA LYS A 136 21.81 -7.27 16.08
C LYS A 136 20.89 -6.31 15.31
N GLU A 137 21.20 -6.03 14.05
CA GLU A 137 20.37 -5.17 13.21
C GLU A 137 19.02 -5.82 12.91
N LEU A 138 19.01 -7.13 12.67
CA LEU A 138 17.77 -7.89 12.48
C LEU A 138 16.90 -7.89 13.75
N GLU A 139 17.50 -8.08 14.93
CA GLU A 139 16.79 -7.96 16.20
C GLU A 139 16.18 -6.58 16.37
N ARG A 140 16.95 -5.51 16.09
CA ARG A 140 16.47 -4.12 16.15
C ARG A 140 15.30 -3.87 15.21
N LEU A 141 15.42 -4.27 13.95
CA LEU A 141 14.35 -4.18 12.96
C LEU A 141 13.10 -4.96 13.43
N THR A 142 13.29 -6.16 13.95
CA THR A 142 12.19 -7.01 14.45
C THR A 142 11.43 -6.34 15.60
N ILE A 143 12.13 -5.74 16.55
CA ILE A 143 11.51 -5.01 17.67
C ILE A 143 10.71 -3.81 17.14
N GLU A 144 11.32 -3.00 16.30
CA GLU A 144 10.72 -1.76 15.79
C GLU A 144 9.54 -2.02 14.84
N LEU A 145 9.64 -3.03 13.97
CA LEU A 145 8.55 -3.47 13.10
C LEU A 145 7.37 -4.02 13.92
N SER A 146 7.64 -4.91 14.87
CA SER A 146 6.59 -5.50 15.71
C SER A 146 5.85 -4.44 16.52
N TRP A 147 6.61 -3.52 17.13
CA TRP A 147 6.06 -2.39 17.87
C TRP A 147 5.18 -1.51 16.98
N LYS A 148 5.74 -1.01 15.88
CA LYS A 148 5.03 -0.03 15.04
C LYS A 148 3.83 -0.64 14.32
N SER A 149 3.97 -1.87 13.81
CA SER A 149 2.86 -2.58 13.18
C SER A 149 1.69 -2.81 14.15
N SER A 150 1.99 -3.12 15.41
CA SER A 150 0.97 -3.27 16.45
C SER A 150 0.38 -1.92 16.89
N GLN A 151 1.21 -0.88 17.02
CA GLN A 151 0.77 0.47 17.39
C GLN A 151 -0.23 1.05 16.38
N ILE A 152 -0.01 0.85 15.08
CA ILE A 152 -0.95 1.26 14.01
C ILE A 152 -2.35 0.63 14.24
N GLU A 153 -2.41 -0.57 14.79
CA GLU A 153 -3.65 -1.29 15.10
C GLU A 153 -4.20 -1.01 16.52
N GLY A 154 -3.57 -0.10 17.26
CA GLY A 154 -4.06 0.35 18.55
C GLY A 154 -3.37 -0.29 19.76
N ASN A 155 -2.34 -1.10 19.59
CA ASN A 155 -1.51 -1.61 20.69
C ASN A 155 -0.83 -0.42 21.41
N THR A 156 -0.83 -0.43 22.72
CA THR A 156 -0.39 0.70 23.54
C THR A 156 1.01 0.55 24.14
N TYR A 157 1.69 -0.57 23.85
CA TYR A 157 3.08 -0.74 24.25
C TYR A 157 3.98 0.34 23.65
N THR A 158 4.90 0.86 24.43
CA THR A 158 5.99 1.70 23.95
C THR A 158 7.08 0.85 23.30
N LEU A 159 7.98 1.48 22.55
CA LEU A 159 9.12 0.77 21.95
C LEU A 159 10.01 0.10 23.03
N LEU A 160 10.28 0.79 24.13
CA LEU A 160 11.10 0.25 25.22
C LEU A 160 10.43 -0.90 25.96
N GLU A 161 9.11 -0.85 26.18
CA GLU A 161 8.35 -1.97 26.74
C GLU A 161 8.34 -3.17 25.80
N THR A 162 8.26 -2.95 24.48
CA THR A 162 8.35 -4.01 23.47
C THR A 162 9.74 -4.65 23.48
N GLU A 163 10.81 -3.86 23.56
CA GLU A 163 12.18 -4.36 23.68
C GLU A 163 12.34 -5.22 24.93
N ARG A 164 11.85 -4.76 26.08
CA ARG A 164 11.88 -5.50 27.35
C ARG A 164 11.09 -6.81 27.26
N LEU A 165 9.88 -6.77 26.66
CA LEU A 165 9.09 -7.98 26.44
C LEU A 165 9.86 -9.02 25.61
N PHE A 166 10.59 -8.59 24.57
CA PHE A 166 11.30 -9.51 23.68
C PHE A 166 12.57 -10.08 24.27
N ARG A 167 13.30 -9.29 25.07
CA ARG A 167 14.59 -9.67 25.65
C ARG A 167 14.44 -10.38 27.00
N GLU A 168 13.57 -9.84 27.87
CA GLU A 168 13.43 -10.29 29.26
C GLU A 168 12.18 -11.16 29.48
N LYS A 169 11.29 -11.26 28.47
CA LYS A 169 9.99 -11.94 28.55
C LYS A 169 9.10 -11.35 29.65
N GLN A 170 9.25 -10.05 29.95
CA GLN A 170 8.50 -9.35 30.96
C GLN A 170 7.42 -8.50 30.32
N GLU A 171 6.16 -8.80 30.65
CA GLU A 171 5.02 -8.00 30.26
C GLU A 171 5.06 -6.62 30.94
N ALA A 172 4.55 -5.60 30.26
CA ALA A 172 4.48 -4.26 30.82
C ALA A 172 3.27 -4.11 31.73
N ASP A 173 3.43 -3.32 32.80
CA ASP A 173 2.33 -2.99 33.72
C ASP A 173 1.21 -2.22 33.00
N ASN A 174 -0.04 -2.48 33.39
CA ASN A 174 -1.24 -1.83 32.85
C ASN A 174 -1.47 -2.06 31.34
N LYS A 175 -0.91 -3.12 30.78
CA LYS A 175 -1.16 -3.58 29.41
C LYS A 175 -1.93 -4.90 29.43
N THR A 176 -2.69 -5.16 28.37
CA THR A 176 -3.42 -6.43 28.28
C THR A 176 -2.52 -7.57 27.83
N LYS A 177 -2.92 -8.79 28.16
CA LYS A 177 -2.21 -9.97 27.70
C LYS A 177 -2.26 -10.11 26.18
N GLU A 178 -3.38 -9.73 25.57
CA GLU A 178 -3.59 -9.74 24.13
C GLU A 178 -2.60 -8.81 23.40
N GLU A 179 -2.28 -7.65 24.00
CA GLU A 179 -1.29 -6.73 23.44
C GLU A 179 0.11 -7.34 23.44
N ALA A 180 0.49 -8.03 24.52
CA ALA A 180 1.78 -8.74 24.59
C ALA A 180 1.82 -9.90 23.59
N ILE A 181 0.76 -10.72 23.48
CA ILE A 181 0.64 -11.81 22.52
C ILE A 181 0.76 -11.27 21.09
N MET A 182 0.09 -10.17 20.77
CA MET A 182 0.16 -9.54 19.44
C MET A 182 1.62 -9.22 19.07
N LEU A 183 2.39 -8.64 19.97
CA LEU A 183 3.81 -8.32 19.75
C LEU A 183 4.66 -9.57 19.57
N LEU A 184 4.46 -10.58 20.41
CA LEU A 184 5.21 -11.86 20.34
C LEU A 184 4.89 -12.61 19.03
N ASN A 185 3.66 -12.58 18.57
CA ASN A 185 3.25 -13.15 17.30
C ASN A 185 3.93 -12.43 16.12
N HIS A 186 4.01 -11.09 16.13
CA HIS A 186 4.79 -10.36 15.13
C HIS A 186 6.26 -10.78 15.10
N LYS A 187 6.89 -10.86 16.28
CA LYS A 187 8.27 -11.35 16.38
C LYS A 187 8.42 -12.74 15.77
N ALA A 188 7.49 -13.65 16.09
CA ALA A 188 7.52 -15.02 15.55
C ALA A 188 7.40 -15.02 14.03
N VAL A 189 6.50 -14.21 13.45
CA VAL A 189 6.35 -14.09 11.99
C VAL A 189 7.61 -13.52 11.36
N VAL A 190 8.19 -12.44 11.88
CA VAL A 190 9.43 -11.88 11.32
C VAL A 190 10.56 -12.91 11.33
N THR A 191 10.72 -13.66 12.44
CA THR A 191 11.70 -14.75 12.51
C THR A 191 11.42 -15.82 11.45
N TYR A 192 10.16 -16.24 11.35
CA TYR A 192 9.73 -17.23 10.36
C TYR A 192 10.05 -16.81 8.92
N LEU A 193 9.77 -15.55 8.56
CA LEU A 193 10.08 -15.01 7.23
C LEU A 193 11.58 -14.98 6.94
N MET A 194 12.41 -14.66 7.94
CA MET A 194 13.86 -14.63 7.77
C MET A 194 14.46 -16.03 7.61
N ASP A 195 13.85 -17.04 8.23
CA ASP A 195 14.25 -18.45 8.10
C ASP A 195 13.73 -19.07 6.78
N HIS A 196 12.67 -18.52 6.19
CA HIS A 196 12.00 -19.02 4.99
C HIS A 196 11.93 -17.94 3.89
N LYS A 197 13.08 -17.38 3.50
CA LYS A 197 13.17 -16.26 2.57
C LYS A 197 12.45 -16.46 1.23
N ASP A 198 12.35 -17.70 0.79
CA ASP A 198 11.71 -18.08 -0.47
C ASP A 198 10.19 -18.27 -0.38
N LEU A 199 9.62 -18.13 0.82
CA LEU A 199 8.20 -18.43 1.10
C LEU A 199 7.25 -17.69 0.14
N ALA A 200 7.53 -16.43 -0.18
CA ALA A 200 6.67 -15.59 -1.01
C ALA A 200 7.20 -15.40 -2.45
N LYS A 201 8.14 -16.24 -2.93
CA LYS A 201 8.59 -16.17 -4.35
C LYS A 201 7.42 -16.34 -5.31
N THR A 202 6.48 -17.19 -4.95
CA THR A 202 5.17 -17.30 -5.60
C THR A 202 4.12 -17.20 -4.50
N LEU A 203 3.38 -16.11 -4.49
CA LEU A 203 2.35 -15.87 -3.47
C LEU A 203 1.11 -16.71 -3.77
N ASP A 204 0.58 -17.39 -2.76
CA ASP A 204 -0.64 -18.17 -2.83
C ASP A 204 -1.49 -18.03 -1.55
N LEU A 205 -2.69 -18.59 -1.58
CA LEU A 205 -3.62 -18.55 -0.44
C LEU A 205 -3.03 -19.23 0.80
N HIS A 206 -2.29 -20.33 0.60
CA HIS A 206 -1.69 -21.07 1.71
C HIS A 206 -0.71 -20.18 2.49
N THR A 207 0.15 -19.47 1.79
CA THR A 207 1.10 -18.51 2.40
C THR A 207 0.37 -17.41 3.18
N LEU A 208 -0.75 -16.88 2.63
CA LEU A 208 -1.57 -15.88 3.31
C LEU A 208 -2.17 -16.43 4.62
N GLU A 209 -2.80 -17.60 4.56
CA GLU A 209 -3.44 -18.24 5.72
C GLU A 209 -2.39 -18.66 6.78
N GLU A 210 -1.22 -19.11 6.36
CA GLU A 210 -0.12 -19.47 7.25
C GLU A 210 0.40 -18.27 8.03
N ILE A 211 0.74 -17.16 7.35
CA ILE A 211 1.20 -15.93 7.99
C ILE A 211 0.12 -15.34 8.90
N HIS A 212 -1.14 -15.32 8.46
CA HIS A 212 -2.25 -14.89 9.29
C HIS A 212 -2.39 -15.77 10.54
N SER A 213 -2.35 -17.10 10.39
CA SER A 213 -2.46 -18.05 11.52
C SER A 213 -1.38 -17.82 12.58
N LEU A 214 -0.15 -17.47 12.17
CA LEU A 214 0.92 -17.12 13.09
C LEU A 214 0.65 -15.79 13.81
N LEU A 215 0.14 -14.77 13.09
CA LEU A 215 -0.15 -13.45 13.66
C LEU A 215 -1.26 -13.44 14.70
N ILE A 216 -2.24 -14.33 14.57
CA ILE A 216 -3.41 -14.39 15.47
C ILE A 216 -3.33 -15.52 16.50
N LYS A 217 -2.22 -16.23 16.56
CA LYS A 217 -2.04 -17.33 17.49
C LYS A 217 -2.34 -16.85 18.94
N ASP A 218 -3.20 -17.60 19.64
CA ASP A 218 -3.63 -17.32 21.03
C ASP A 218 -4.39 -15.99 21.24
N LEU A 219 -4.97 -15.40 20.16
CA LEU A 219 -5.78 -14.17 20.17
C LEU A 219 -7.25 -14.46 19.86
N ASN A 220 -7.90 -15.45 20.27
CA ASN A 220 -9.35 -15.70 20.08
C ASN A 220 -9.97 -15.20 18.77
N VAL A 221 -9.22 -15.24 17.67
CA VAL A 221 -9.60 -14.80 16.32
C VAL A 221 -9.69 -16.03 15.41
N GLY A 222 -10.68 -16.08 14.52
CA GLY A 222 -10.83 -17.14 13.55
C GLY A 222 -9.65 -17.19 12.57
N ARG A 223 -9.14 -18.39 12.27
CA ARG A 223 -7.99 -18.58 11.38
C ARG A 223 -8.37 -18.64 9.90
N ASN A 224 -9.62 -18.96 9.62
CA ASN A 224 -10.09 -19.17 8.26
C ASN A 224 -10.53 -17.87 7.61
N ILE A 225 -10.64 -17.88 6.28
CA ILE A 225 -11.34 -16.84 5.54
C ILE A 225 -12.74 -16.68 6.13
N ARG A 226 -13.13 -15.44 6.43
CA ARG A 226 -14.41 -15.12 7.06
C ARG A 226 -15.59 -15.37 6.12
N SER A 227 -16.71 -15.74 6.71
CA SER A 227 -18.01 -15.88 6.02
C SER A 227 -19.04 -14.83 6.48
N ARG A 228 -18.59 -13.78 7.18
CA ARG A 228 -19.44 -12.71 7.74
C ARG A 228 -18.92 -11.36 7.31
N ALA A 229 -19.83 -10.39 7.21
CA ALA A 229 -19.48 -9.00 7.00
C ALA A 229 -18.59 -8.47 8.14
N VAL A 230 -17.63 -7.61 7.80
CA VAL A 230 -16.82 -6.85 8.75
C VAL A 230 -16.92 -5.36 8.43
N GLY A 231 -16.84 -4.52 9.44
CA GLY A 231 -16.79 -3.08 9.29
C GLY A 231 -15.36 -2.55 9.49
N ILE A 232 -15.07 -1.42 8.86
CA ILE A 232 -13.80 -0.71 9.03
C ILE A 232 -14.11 0.65 9.64
N THR A 233 -13.46 0.96 10.76
CA THR A 233 -13.66 2.25 11.44
C THR A 233 -13.17 3.42 10.60
N GLY A 234 -13.99 4.47 10.49
CA GLY A 234 -13.63 5.73 9.84
C GLY A 234 -13.91 5.78 8.34
N THR A 235 -14.67 4.82 7.81
CA THR A 235 -15.07 4.78 6.40
C THR A 235 -16.46 4.18 6.23
N ALA A 236 -17.16 4.57 5.15
CA ALA A 236 -18.40 3.96 4.71
C ALA A 236 -18.16 2.73 3.79
N TYR A 237 -16.91 2.47 3.41
CA TYR A 237 -16.54 1.31 2.57
C TYR A 237 -16.87 -0.02 3.26
N LYS A 238 -17.51 -0.92 2.53
CA LYS A 238 -17.88 -2.27 2.96
C LYS A 238 -17.13 -3.28 2.11
N PRO A 239 -16.23 -4.10 2.70
CA PRO A 239 -15.58 -5.20 2.02
C PRO A 239 -16.61 -6.28 1.60
N LEU A 240 -16.16 -7.22 0.77
CA LEU A 240 -16.92 -8.43 0.43
C LEU A 240 -17.39 -9.13 1.72
N ASP A 241 -18.58 -9.73 1.71
CA ASP A 241 -19.19 -10.42 2.86
C ASP A 241 -19.39 -11.93 2.63
N ASN A 242 -19.02 -12.43 1.47
CA ASN A 242 -19.19 -13.81 1.03
C ASN A 242 -17.83 -14.49 0.88
N ASP A 243 -17.62 -15.62 1.52
CA ASP A 243 -16.35 -16.36 1.54
C ASP A 243 -15.91 -16.86 0.15
N TYR A 244 -16.86 -17.21 -0.75
CA TYR A 244 -16.53 -17.58 -2.13
C TYR A 244 -15.94 -16.40 -2.91
N GLN A 245 -16.59 -15.23 -2.82
CA GLN A 245 -16.10 -14.01 -3.48
C GLN A 245 -14.77 -13.55 -2.88
N ILE A 246 -14.60 -13.65 -1.57
CA ILE A 246 -13.34 -13.32 -0.89
C ILE A 246 -12.23 -14.23 -1.40
N ARG A 247 -12.46 -15.55 -1.48
CA ARG A 247 -11.48 -16.51 -1.97
C ARG A 247 -11.11 -16.26 -3.44
N GLU A 248 -12.11 -16.10 -4.30
CA GLU A 248 -11.91 -15.77 -5.71
C GLU A 248 -11.05 -14.50 -5.89
N ASN A 249 -11.38 -13.43 -5.16
CA ASN A 249 -10.60 -12.18 -5.25
C ASN A 249 -9.20 -12.30 -4.64
N LEU A 250 -8.97 -13.17 -3.66
CA LEU A 250 -7.63 -13.48 -3.17
C LEU A 250 -6.81 -14.25 -4.20
N GLU A 251 -7.41 -15.20 -4.91
CA GLU A 251 -6.74 -15.94 -5.97
C GLU A 251 -6.34 -14.99 -7.12
N LEU A 252 -7.28 -14.16 -7.60
CA LEU A 252 -7.00 -13.11 -8.59
C LEU A 252 -5.92 -12.12 -8.12
N MET A 253 -5.95 -11.73 -6.85
CA MET A 253 -4.91 -10.89 -6.26
C MET A 253 -3.54 -11.57 -6.28
N CYS A 254 -3.46 -12.85 -5.94
CA CYS A 254 -2.21 -13.61 -5.97
C CYS A 254 -1.68 -13.71 -7.41
N GLU A 255 -2.54 -13.98 -8.40
CA GLU A 255 -2.19 -13.99 -9.82
C GLU A 255 -1.65 -12.63 -10.27
N LEU A 256 -2.35 -11.54 -9.96
CA LEU A 256 -1.94 -10.17 -10.25
C LEU A 256 -0.56 -9.86 -9.64
N ILE A 257 -0.36 -10.16 -8.35
CA ILE A 257 0.91 -9.90 -7.65
C ILE A 257 2.03 -10.73 -8.29
N ASN A 258 1.80 -12.01 -8.58
CA ASN A 258 2.79 -12.87 -9.19
C ASN A 258 3.17 -12.43 -10.62
N SER A 259 2.25 -11.79 -11.35
CA SER A 259 2.48 -11.29 -12.71
C SER A 259 3.39 -10.06 -12.77
N LYS A 260 3.59 -9.34 -11.66
CA LYS A 260 4.46 -8.15 -11.63
C LYS A 260 5.94 -8.54 -11.72
N ASP A 261 6.73 -7.72 -12.42
CA ASP A 261 8.14 -8.01 -12.70
C ASP A 261 9.09 -7.70 -11.53
N ASN A 262 8.69 -6.82 -10.61
CA ASN A 262 9.56 -6.37 -9.52
C ASN A 262 8.94 -6.56 -8.14
N GLY A 263 9.79 -6.84 -7.14
CA GLY A 263 9.36 -7.11 -5.77
C GLY A 263 8.70 -5.91 -5.07
N PHE A 264 9.01 -4.68 -5.47
CA PHE A 264 8.43 -3.48 -4.87
C PHE A 264 6.94 -3.33 -5.23
N GLU A 265 6.58 -3.55 -6.51
CA GLU A 265 5.17 -3.56 -6.92
C GLU A 265 4.40 -4.70 -6.25
N LYS A 266 4.99 -5.90 -6.22
CA LYS A 266 4.40 -7.04 -5.50
C LYS A 266 4.10 -6.70 -4.05
N ALA A 267 5.08 -6.15 -3.34
CA ALA A 267 4.98 -5.83 -1.93
C ALA A 267 3.97 -4.71 -1.64
N LEU A 268 3.94 -3.65 -2.46
CA LEU A 268 2.98 -2.57 -2.30
C LEU A 268 1.56 -3.06 -2.56
N LEU A 269 1.34 -3.81 -3.65
CA LEU A 269 0.02 -4.36 -3.96
C LEU A 269 -0.47 -5.31 -2.87
N ALA A 270 0.39 -6.17 -2.32
CA ALA A 270 0.01 -7.09 -1.26
C ALA A 270 -0.53 -6.36 -0.02
N VAL A 271 0.18 -5.33 0.47
CA VAL A 271 -0.25 -4.62 1.68
C VAL A 271 -1.58 -3.89 1.50
N VAL A 272 -1.82 -3.28 0.35
CA VAL A 272 -3.06 -2.52 0.12
C VAL A 272 -4.23 -3.43 -0.24
N LEU A 273 -4.03 -4.46 -1.07
CA LEU A 273 -5.11 -5.33 -1.53
C LEU A 273 -5.59 -6.29 -0.44
N ILE A 274 -4.71 -6.89 0.35
CA ILE A 274 -5.11 -7.70 1.52
C ILE A 274 -5.93 -6.85 2.49
N SER A 275 -5.49 -5.60 2.71
CA SER A 275 -6.21 -4.66 3.57
C SER A 275 -7.55 -4.20 2.97
N TYR A 276 -7.69 -4.17 1.65
CA TYR A 276 -8.92 -3.83 0.94
C TYR A 276 -9.93 -4.99 0.93
N ILE A 277 -9.48 -6.19 0.58
CA ILE A 277 -10.32 -7.41 0.54
C ILE A 277 -10.80 -7.79 1.94
N GLN A 278 -9.98 -7.53 3.00
CA GLN A 278 -10.31 -7.91 4.38
C GLN A 278 -10.69 -9.39 4.52
N PRO A 279 -9.82 -10.34 4.14
CA PRO A 279 -10.19 -11.75 4.09
C PRO A 279 -10.50 -12.41 5.43
N PHE A 280 -10.01 -11.85 6.55
CA PHE A 280 -10.12 -12.43 7.87
C PHE A 280 -10.99 -11.59 8.81
N GLU A 281 -11.43 -12.16 9.93
CA GLU A 281 -12.22 -11.45 10.95
C GLU A 281 -11.41 -10.32 11.61
N ASP A 282 -10.12 -10.53 11.84
CA ASP A 282 -9.15 -9.53 12.31
C ASP A 282 -7.74 -9.84 11.77
N GLY A 283 -6.81 -8.91 11.94
CA GLY A 283 -5.40 -9.09 11.54
C GLY A 283 -5.10 -8.80 10.08
N ASN A 284 -6.06 -8.38 9.27
CA ASN A 284 -5.89 -8.17 7.83
C ASN A 284 -4.74 -7.21 7.48
N LYS A 285 -4.67 -6.03 8.13
CA LYS A 285 -3.61 -5.05 7.87
C LYS A 285 -2.25 -5.54 8.35
N ARG A 286 -2.21 -6.27 9.48
CA ARG A 286 -0.99 -6.92 9.98
C ARG A 286 -0.50 -7.98 9.00
N THR A 287 -1.39 -8.82 8.50
CA THR A 287 -1.08 -9.83 7.47
C THR A 287 -0.57 -9.16 6.20
N GLY A 288 -1.23 -8.10 5.72
CA GLY A 288 -0.77 -7.35 4.54
C GLY A 288 0.67 -6.81 4.69
N ARG A 289 1.02 -6.24 5.86
CA ARG A 289 2.39 -5.77 6.13
C ARG A 289 3.41 -6.91 6.19
N MET A 290 3.05 -8.05 6.76
CA MET A 290 3.96 -9.21 6.83
C MET A 290 4.14 -9.88 5.47
N ILE A 291 3.09 -10.03 4.67
CA ILE A 291 3.19 -10.53 3.28
C ILE A 291 4.00 -9.57 2.41
N SER A 292 3.79 -8.26 2.54
CA SER A 292 4.62 -7.24 1.87
C SER A 292 6.10 -7.42 2.20
N ASN A 293 6.43 -7.62 3.47
CA ASN A 293 7.81 -7.89 3.90
C ASN A 293 8.33 -9.25 3.40
N ALA A 294 7.49 -10.29 3.35
CA ALA A 294 7.88 -11.58 2.78
C ALA A 294 8.29 -11.45 1.30
N LEU A 295 7.52 -10.66 0.52
CA LEU A 295 7.82 -10.38 -0.88
C LEU A 295 9.10 -9.56 -1.06
N LEU A 296 9.36 -8.57 -0.21
CA LEU A 296 10.61 -7.80 -0.22
C LEU A 296 11.81 -8.69 0.14
N ILE A 297 11.68 -9.54 1.15
CA ILE A 297 12.72 -10.49 1.56
C ILE A 297 13.00 -11.49 0.44
N ALA A 298 11.97 -12.01 -0.21
CA ALA A 298 12.11 -12.94 -1.36
C ALA A 298 12.78 -12.28 -2.58
N ASP A 299 12.69 -10.94 -2.69
CA ASP A 299 13.36 -10.12 -3.71
C ASP A 299 14.69 -9.53 -3.23
N ASP A 300 15.27 -10.01 -2.13
CA ASP A 300 16.52 -9.51 -1.53
C ASP A 300 16.52 -7.98 -1.29
N ALA A 301 15.35 -7.41 -1.01
CA ALA A 301 15.16 -6.01 -0.62
C ALA A 301 15.03 -5.84 0.89
N CYS A 302 15.26 -4.63 1.39
CA CYS A 302 15.17 -4.33 2.82
C CYS A 302 13.73 -4.45 3.33
N PRO A 303 13.44 -5.21 4.39
CA PRO A 303 12.12 -5.23 5.01
C PRO A 303 11.76 -3.87 5.62
N LEU A 304 10.47 -3.52 5.59
CA LEU A 304 9.94 -2.25 6.09
C LEU A 304 9.56 -2.36 7.56
N SER A 305 10.11 -1.48 8.39
CA SER A 305 9.75 -1.40 9.82
C SER A 305 8.52 -0.52 10.09
N TYR A 306 8.12 0.32 9.15
CA TYR A 306 7.10 1.36 9.31
C TYR A 306 7.36 2.35 10.47
N ARG A 307 8.56 2.33 11.06
CA ARG A 307 8.88 3.08 12.28
C ARG A 307 8.68 4.58 12.13
N SER A 308 9.07 5.15 11.00
CA SER A 308 9.06 6.60 10.77
C SER A 308 7.71 7.14 10.29
N VAL A 309 6.73 6.28 9.96
CA VAL A 309 5.43 6.74 9.50
C VAL A 309 4.55 7.19 10.68
N ASP A 310 3.84 8.28 10.52
CA ASP A 310 2.76 8.62 11.46
C ASP A 310 1.59 7.64 11.31
N SER A 311 1.04 7.17 12.44
CA SER A 311 -0.03 6.16 12.42
C SER A 311 -1.33 6.68 11.82
N LEU A 312 -1.60 7.99 11.95
CA LEU A 312 -2.77 8.62 11.35
C LEU A 312 -2.61 8.77 9.85
N ASP A 313 -1.41 9.18 9.38
CA ASP A 313 -1.11 9.29 7.95
C ASP A 313 -1.18 7.93 7.25
N TYR A 314 -0.66 6.87 7.90
CA TYR A 314 -0.84 5.50 7.41
C TYR A 314 -2.31 5.12 7.26
N LYS A 315 -3.13 5.41 8.28
CA LYS A 315 -4.58 5.13 8.26
C LYS A 315 -5.28 5.94 7.17
N LYS A 316 -4.99 7.23 7.05
CA LYS A 316 -5.54 8.09 5.99
C LYS A 316 -5.20 7.58 4.59
N ALA A 317 -3.94 7.22 4.34
CA ALA A 317 -3.52 6.66 3.06
C ALA A 317 -4.25 5.35 2.71
N MET A 318 -4.47 4.48 3.70
CA MET A 318 -5.21 3.24 3.52
C MET A 318 -6.72 3.50 3.28
N LEU A 319 -7.32 4.46 3.98
CA LEU A 319 -8.72 4.85 3.77
C LEU A 319 -8.93 5.47 2.38
N LEU A 320 -7.99 6.30 1.88
CA LEU A 320 -8.04 6.79 0.50
C LEU A 320 -8.04 5.65 -0.52
N PHE A 321 -7.27 4.59 -0.26
CA PHE A 321 -7.32 3.42 -1.12
C PHE A 321 -8.68 2.70 -1.06
N TYR A 322 -9.28 2.57 0.13
CA TYR A 322 -10.60 1.95 0.25
C TYR A 322 -11.70 2.75 -0.43
N GLU A 323 -11.70 4.06 -0.22
CA GLU A 323 -12.78 4.96 -0.62
C GLU A 323 -12.64 5.45 -2.08
N GLN A 324 -11.41 5.58 -2.59
CA GLN A 324 -11.13 6.16 -3.90
C GLN A 324 -10.36 5.22 -4.85
N ASN A 325 -9.96 4.03 -4.37
CA ASN A 325 -8.99 3.13 -5.00
C ASN A 325 -7.68 3.86 -5.37
N ASN A 326 -7.34 4.92 -4.63
CA ASN A 326 -6.20 5.78 -4.90
C ASN A 326 -4.96 5.33 -4.13
N LEU A 327 -3.88 5.03 -4.85
CA LEU A 327 -2.62 4.52 -4.33
C LEU A 327 -1.59 5.62 -4.02
N ALA A 328 -1.81 6.87 -4.46
CA ALA A 328 -0.77 7.91 -4.44
C ALA A 328 -0.18 8.15 -3.04
N ALA A 329 -1.03 8.30 -2.02
CA ALA A 329 -0.58 8.53 -0.65
C ALA A 329 0.16 7.31 -0.08
N PHE A 330 -0.36 6.10 -0.29
CA PHE A 330 0.28 4.89 0.23
C PHE A 330 1.59 4.57 -0.50
N LYS A 331 1.67 4.82 -1.81
CA LYS A 331 2.92 4.71 -2.59
C LYS A 331 4.02 5.62 -2.04
N THR A 332 3.68 6.85 -1.68
CA THR A 332 4.63 7.78 -1.06
C THR A 332 5.17 7.22 0.26
N ILE A 333 4.29 6.77 1.16
CA ILE A 333 4.68 6.11 2.40
C ILE A 333 5.59 4.91 2.13
N PHE A 334 5.24 4.06 1.17
CA PHE A 334 6.02 2.87 0.83
C PHE A 334 7.44 3.22 0.37
N ILE A 335 7.62 4.22 -0.49
CA ILE A 335 8.94 4.69 -0.95
C ILE A 335 9.75 5.25 0.24
N GLU A 336 9.15 6.10 1.06
CA GLU A 336 9.79 6.70 2.23
C GLU A 336 10.22 5.63 3.26
N GLN A 337 9.40 4.58 3.46
CA GLN A 337 9.76 3.48 4.35
C GLN A 337 10.90 2.60 3.80
N ASN A 338 10.98 2.40 2.47
CA ASN A 338 12.14 1.76 1.85
C ASN A 338 13.41 2.57 2.06
N GLU A 339 13.35 3.88 1.81
CA GLU A 339 14.49 4.79 2.04
C GLU A 339 14.91 4.79 3.52
N PHE A 340 13.93 4.90 4.44
CA PHE A 340 14.19 4.85 5.87
C PHE A 340 14.84 3.52 6.28
N GLY A 341 14.34 2.39 5.78
CA GLY A 341 14.86 1.06 6.08
C GLY A 341 16.34 0.94 5.74
N VAL A 342 16.70 1.25 4.50
CA VAL A 342 18.08 1.14 4.01
C VAL A 342 19.02 2.12 4.71
N LYS A 343 18.55 3.33 5.03
CA LYS A 343 19.36 4.35 5.70
C LYS A 343 19.53 4.13 7.19
N ASN A 344 18.73 3.30 7.83
CA ASN A 344 18.74 3.15 9.28
C ASN A 344 19.10 1.75 9.79
N TYR A 345 18.92 0.71 8.97
CA TYR A 345 19.25 -0.66 9.37
C TYR A 345 20.41 -1.22 8.54
N PHE A 346 21.09 -2.21 9.08
CA PHE A 346 22.14 -2.98 8.39
C PHE A 346 23.27 -2.08 7.85
N ARG A 347 23.81 -1.21 8.71
CA ARG A 347 24.93 -0.34 8.38
C ARG A 347 26.20 -0.71 9.12
#